data_87d71cb22249d7bdab7624a67d44db3a
#
_entry.id   87d71cb22249d7bdab7624a67d44db3a
#
_cell.length_a   1.000
_cell.length_b   1.000
_cell.length_c   1.000
_cell.angle_alpha   90.00
_cell.angle_beta   90.00
_cell.angle_gamma   90.00
#
_symmetry.space_group_name_H-M   'P 1'
#
loop_
_entity.id
_entity.type
_entity.pdbx_description
1 polymer ?
#
loop_
_entity_poly.entity_id
_entity_poly.type
_entity_poly.pdbx_seq_one_letter_code
_entity_poly.pdbx_strand_id
1 'polypeptide(L)'
;QGGLTLGQKDWYVNNDKATAAIREAYQKHLVRMFRLYGFSESQAEAKANAVFRFETMLALVSKSNTELRDPQANYNKMTLKQFEENYPNIPLVALTGAQGVKPAYIQDINVCQPAFFAGYDRLSSMLTADELKAIMEWDVIMHSASYLSSEIREANFDFFGKTMSGRKADYPLWKRATTQVEKAMGEALGKMYCERFFPASSKKMMEELVRNLQVSLAQRIDAQTWMSDSTKANAHKKLDKFYVKIGYPEKWTDYSNL
;
A
#
# COMPACT_ATOMS: atom_id res chain seq x y z
N GLN A 1 -3.65 1.23 -7.88
CA GLN A 1 -3.12 2.58 -7.90
C GLN A 1 -1.88 2.64 -7.02
N GLY A 2 -0.81 3.19 -7.54
CA GLY A 2 0.50 3.28 -6.88
C GLY A 2 1.43 4.15 -7.70
N GLY A 3 2.76 3.96 -7.53
CA GLY A 3 3.78 4.63 -8.34
C GLY A 3 4.14 6.05 -7.89
N LEU A 4 3.67 6.48 -6.71
CA LEU A 4 4.06 7.73 -6.08
C LEU A 4 4.96 7.45 -4.86
N THR A 5 6.24 7.63 -4.99
CA THR A 5 7.21 7.39 -3.89
C THR A 5 6.91 8.22 -2.65
N LEU A 6 6.43 9.44 -2.79
CA LEU A 6 6.02 10.31 -1.67
C LEU A 6 4.63 9.95 -1.09
N GLY A 7 3.95 8.95 -1.64
CA GLY A 7 2.74 8.33 -1.11
C GLY A 7 1.42 9.03 -1.47
N GLN A 8 1.42 10.32 -1.81
CA GLN A 8 0.20 11.06 -2.16
C GLN A 8 0.48 12.22 -3.13
N LYS A 9 -0.56 12.59 -3.91
CA LYS A 9 -0.44 13.62 -4.95
C LYS A 9 0.01 14.98 -4.40
N ASP A 10 -0.45 15.35 -3.21
CA ASP A 10 -0.26 16.68 -2.66
C ASP A 10 1.22 17.07 -2.54
N TRP A 11 2.09 16.09 -2.25
CA TRP A 11 3.54 16.29 -2.22
C TRP A 11 4.14 16.74 -3.57
N TYR A 12 3.50 16.39 -4.68
CA TYR A 12 3.97 16.72 -6.04
C TYR A 12 3.38 18.03 -6.57
N VAL A 13 2.15 18.38 -6.18
CA VAL A 13 1.38 19.45 -6.83
C VAL A 13 1.20 20.72 -6.00
N ASN A 14 1.25 20.64 -4.66
CA ASN A 14 1.05 21.80 -3.81
C ASN A 14 2.25 22.74 -3.84
N ASN A 15 2.00 24.05 -3.82
CA ASN A 15 3.03 25.10 -3.97
C ASN A 15 3.37 25.82 -2.66
N ASP A 16 2.94 25.30 -1.50
CA ASP A 16 3.38 25.85 -0.22
C ASP A 16 4.88 25.56 0.02
N LYS A 17 5.49 26.39 0.87
CA LYS A 17 6.94 26.36 1.14
C LYS A 17 7.41 25.02 1.70
N ALA A 18 6.62 24.37 2.55
CA ALA A 18 6.98 23.10 3.18
C ALA A 18 6.99 21.96 2.14
N THR A 19 5.95 21.90 1.31
CA THR A 19 5.86 20.89 0.24
C THR A 19 6.95 21.10 -0.82
N ALA A 20 7.25 22.34 -1.19
CA ALA A 20 8.34 22.64 -2.12
C ALA A 20 9.71 22.19 -1.59
N ALA A 21 9.98 22.38 -0.29
CA ALA A 21 11.21 21.91 0.34
C ALA A 21 11.34 20.38 0.33
N ILE A 22 10.23 19.66 0.54
CA ILE A 22 10.20 18.19 0.45
C ILE A 22 10.49 17.72 -0.98
N ARG A 23 9.90 18.34 -2.00
CA ARG A 23 10.18 18.01 -3.40
C ARG A 23 11.65 18.21 -3.76
N GLU A 24 12.25 19.32 -3.33
CA GLU A 24 13.68 19.58 -3.53
C GLU A 24 14.54 18.51 -2.83
N ALA A 25 14.23 18.19 -1.59
CA ALA A 25 14.91 17.14 -0.85
C ALA A 25 14.75 15.77 -1.52
N TYR A 26 13.58 15.49 -2.09
CA TYR A 26 13.33 14.25 -2.81
C TYR A 26 14.16 14.14 -4.10
N GLN A 27 14.23 15.20 -4.89
CA GLN A 27 15.08 15.21 -6.10
C GLN A 27 16.56 14.97 -5.75
N LYS A 28 17.07 15.62 -4.70
CA LYS A 28 18.43 15.37 -4.19
C LYS A 28 18.62 13.93 -3.72
N HIS A 29 17.61 13.36 -3.07
CA HIS A 29 17.63 11.96 -2.62
C HIS A 29 17.67 11.00 -3.81
N LEU A 30 16.89 11.22 -4.87
CA LEU A 30 16.93 10.41 -6.10
C LEU A 30 18.34 10.38 -6.69
N VAL A 31 18.96 11.55 -6.89
CA VAL A 31 20.33 11.65 -7.44
C VAL A 31 21.32 10.92 -6.53
N ARG A 32 21.26 11.16 -5.21
CA ARG A 32 22.14 10.49 -4.23
C ARG A 32 22.03 8.98 -4.29
N MET A 33 20.82 8.45 -4.37
CA MET A 33 20.60 7.00 -4.42
C MET A 33 21.11 6.39 -5.73
N PHE A 34 20.83 6.97 -6.88
CA PHE A 34 21.37 6.48 -8.14
C PHE A 34 22.91 6.50 -8.15
N ARG A 35 23.55 7.51 -7.57
CA ARG A 35 25.01 7.55 -7.42
C ARG A 35 25.54 6.42 -6.53
N LEU A 36 24.90 6.16 -5.40
CA LEU A 36 25.28 5.06 -4.51
C LEU A 36 25.12 3.67 -5.16
N TYR A 37 24.26 3.58 -6.17
CA TYR A 37 24.12 2.38 -7.01
C TYR A 37 25.13 2.31 -8.18
N GLY A 38 26.06 3.24 -8.26
CA GLY A 38 27.20 3.20 -9.19
C GLY A 38 26.99 3.96 -10.50
N PHE A 39 25.94 4.75 -10.66
CA PHE A 39 25.77 5.62 -11.83
C PHE A 39 26.66 6.87 -11.72
N SER A 40 27.13 7.37 -12.86
CA SER A 40 27.82 8.66 -12.90
C SER A 40 26.90 9.81 -12.51
N GLU A 41 27.45 10.99 -12.18
CA GLU A 41 26.68 12.19 -11.83
C GLU A 41 25.59 12.49 -12.87
N SER A 42 26.01 12.62 -14.13
CA SER A 42 25.10 12.96 -15.24
C SER A 42 24.02 11.89 -15.47
N GLN A 43 24.36 10.61 -15.32
CA GLN A 43 23.39 9.52 -15.42
C GLN A 43 22.41 9.56 -14.26
N ALA A 44 22.88 9.80 -13.03
CA ALA A 44 22.03 9.88 -11.84
C ALA A 44 21.04 11.05 -11.92
N GLU A 45 21.49 12.21 -12.40
CA GLU A 45 20.63 13.37 -12.63
C GLU A 45 19.57 13.10 -13.71
N ALA A 46 19.97 12.52 -14.84
CA ALA A 46 19.03 12.18 -15.91
C ALA A 46 17.96 11.19 -15.46
N LYS A 47 18.36 10.13 -14.72
CA LYS A 47 17.44 9.14 -14.15
C LYS A 47 16.52 9.73 -13.08
N ALA A 48 17.05 10.55 -12.18
CA ALA A 48 16.29 11.23 -11.15
C ALA A 48 15.22 12.15 -11.77
N ASN A 49 15.57 12.89 -12.81
CA ASN A 49 14.63 13.75 -13.53
C ASN A 49 13.52 12.93 -14.23
N ALA A 50 13.87 11.80 -14.84
CA ALA A 50 12.90 10.92 -15.49
C ALA A 50 11.88 10.36 -14.46
N VAL A 51 12.35 9.85 -13.33
CA VAL A 51 11.52 9.35 -12.24
C VAL A 51 10.60 10.46 -11.68
N PHE A 52 11.19 11.60 -11.32
CA PHE A 52 10.42 12.70 -10.71
C PHE A 52 9.35 13.24 -11.67
N ARG A 53 9.68 13.39 -12.95
CA ARG A 53 8.74 13.80 -13.99
C ARG A 53 7.60 12.81 -14.13
N PHE A 54 7.88 11.52 -14.22
CA PHE A 54 6.88 10.46 -14.34
C PHE A 54 5.93 10.46 -13.13
N GLU A 55 6.47 10.48 -11.91
CA GLU A 55 5.66 10.52 -10.69
C GLU A 55 4.80 11.79 -10.59
N THR A 56 5.34 12.94 -10.99
CA THR A 56 4.58 14.19 -11.04
C THR A 56 3.39 14.10 -12.00
N MET A 57 3.60 13.51 -13.18
CA MET A 57 2.53 13.31 -14.15
C MET A 57 1.47 12.32 -13.64
N LEU A 58 1.86 11.26 -12.94
CA LEU A 58 0.93 10.36 -12.26
C LEU A 58 0.16 11.07 -11.13
N ALA A 59 0.83 11.93 -10.37
CA ALA A 59 0.20 12.69 -9.29
C ALA A 59 -0.91 13.60 -9.83
N LEU A 60 -0.71 14.24 -10.98
CA LEU A 60 -1.71 15.11 -11.61
C LEU A 60 -3.01 14.39 -11.95
N VAL A 61 -2.96 13.10 -12.28
CA VAL A 61 -4.14 12.28 -12.63
C VAL A 61 -4.64 11.41 -11.46
N SER A 62 -3.95 11.44 -10.33
CA SER A 62 -4.36 10.73 -9.10
C SER A 62 -5.39 11.52 -8.31
N LYS A 63 -6.30 10.83 -7.62
CA LYS A 63 -7.14 11.43 -6.58
C LYS A 63 -6.32 11.74 -5.32
N SER A 64 -6.69 12.79 -4.62
CA SER A 64 -6.18 13.07 -3.27
C SER A 64 -6.69 12.04 -2.26
N ASN A 65 -6.03 11.94 -1.10
CA ASN A 65 -6.46 11.06 -0.02
C ASN A 65 -7.87 11.38 0.50
N THR A 66 -8.32 12.62 0.35
CA THR A 66 -9.68 13.04 0.71
C THR A 66 -10.70 12.52 -0.31
N GLU A 67 -10.43 12.68 -1.60
CA GLU A 67 -11.29 12.19 -2.68
C GLU A 67 -11.41 10.64 -2.67
N LEU A 68 -10.35 9.95 -2.24
CA LEU A 68 -10.35 8.49 -2.12
C LEU A 68 -11.26 7.95 -1.00
N ARG A 69 -11.78 8.81 -0.12
CA ARG A 69 -12.71 8.41 0.95
C ARG A 69 -14.15 8.28 0.50
N ASP A 70 -14.49 8.77 -0.70
CA ASP A 70 -15.83 8.64 -1.25
C ASP A 70 -16.01 7.25 -1.90
N PRO A 71 -16.77 6.33 -1.27
CA PRO A 71 -16.94 4.98 -1.81
C PRO A 71 -17.78 4.95 -3.09
N GLN A 72 -18.68 5.92 -3.29
CA GLN A 72 -19.51 5.98 -4.50
C GLN A 72 -18.67 6.45 -5.69
N ALA A 73 -17.88 7.51 -5.52
CA ALA A 73 -16.96 8.01 -6.54
C ALA A 73 -15.85 7.00 -6.90
N ASN A 74 -15.56 6.04 -6.02
CA ASN A 74 -14.58 4.97 -6.24
C ASN A 74 -15.21 3.67 -6.77
N TYR A 75 -16.50 3.63 -7.00
CA TYR A 75 -17.17 2.46 -7.56
C TYR A 75 -17.43 2.65 -9.06
N ASN A 76 -16.51 2.18 -9.89
CA ASN A 76 -16.57 2.25 -11.34
C ASN A 76 -16.40 0.84 -11.92
N LYS A 77 -17.46 0.03 -11.80
CA LYS A 77 -17.46 -1.35 -12.29
C LYS A 77 -17.40 -1.39 -13.81
N MET A 78 -16.53 -2.21 -14.35
CA MET A 78 -16.45 -2.51 -15.78
C MET A 78 -16.04 -3.97 -16.00
N THR A 79 -16.31 -4.48 -17.20
CA THR A 79 -15.83 -5.81 -17.60
C THR A 79 -14.34 -5.75 -17.97
N LEU A 80 -13.67 -6.91 -17.97
CA LEU A 80 -12.29 -7.02 -18.45
C LEU A 80 -12.15 -6.45 -19.87
N LYS A 81 -13.08 -6.79 -20.76
CA LYS A 81 -13.09 -6.28 -22.15
C LYS A 81 -13.15 -4.76 -22.20
N GLN A 82 -14.04 -4.14 -21.41
CA GLN A 82 -14.13 -2.67 -21.33
C GLN A 82 -12.83 -2.05 -20.77
N PHE A 83 -12.18 -2.73 -19.81
CA PHE A 83 -10.90 -2.26 -19.30
C PHE A 83 -9.82 -2.26 -20.39
N GLU A 84 -9.67 -3.35 -21.14
CA GLU A 84 -8.70 -3.46 -22.22
C GLU A 84 -8.97 -2.49 -23.37
N GLU A 85 -10.24 -2.23 -23.70
CA GLU A 85 -10.65 -1.22 -24.68
C GLU A 85 -10.33 0.21 -24.23
N ASN A 86 -10.55 0.52 -22.93
CA ASN A 86 -10.31 1.85 -22.38
C ASN A 86 -8.84 2.14 -22.09
N TYR A 87 -8.04 1.10 -21.82
CA TYR A 87 -6.63 1.20 -21.38
C TYR A 87 -5.76 0.18 -22.12
N PRO A 88 -5.60 0.31 -23.45
CA PRO A 88 -4.97 -0.72 -24.30
C PRO A 88 -3.47 -0.94 -24.04
N ASN A 89 -2.78 0.03 -23.44
CA ASN A 89 -1.37 -0.10 -23.09
C ASN A 89 -1.13 -0.74 -21.71
N ILE A 90 -2.21 -1.11 -20.99
CA ILE A 90 -2.11 -1.77 -19.67
C ILE A 90 -2.44 -3.25 -19.82
N PRO A 91 -1.44 -4.15 -19.85
CA PRO A 91 -1.65 -5.58 -20.08
C PRO A 91 -2.14 -6.26 -18.78
N LEU A 92 -3.39 -5.96 -18.37
CA LEU A 92 -3.93 -6.39 -17.07
C LEU A 92 -3.91 -7.91 -16.89
N VAL A 93 -4.27 -8.68 -17.94
CA VAL A 93 -4.26 -10.15 -17.89
C VAL A 93 -2.86 -10.69 -17.67
N ALA A 94 -1.84 -10.11 -18.33
CA ALA A 94 -0.45 -10.53 -18.12
C ALA A 94 0.05 -10.17 -16.72
N LEU A 95 -0.27 -8.97 -16.23
CA LEU A 95 0.13 -8.50 -14.89
C LEU A 95 -0.51 -9.35 -13.77
N THR A 96 -1.80 -9.63 -13.88
CA THR A 96 -2.51 -10.46 -12.89
C THR A 96 -2.11 -11.92 -13.01
N GLY A 97 -1.87 -12.42 -14.23
CA GLY A 97 -1.37 -13.77 -14.50
C GLY A 97 -0.01 -14.03 -13.88
N ALA A 98 0.90 -13.06 -13.91
CA ALA A 98 2.21 -13.14 -13.22
C ALA A 98 2.06 -13.26 -11.69
N GLN A 99 0.93 -12.85 -11.13
CA GLN A 99 0.59 -13.00 -9.71
C GLN A 99 -0.25 -14.26 -9.43
N GLY A 100 -0.43 -15.15 -10.41
CA GLY A 100 -1.20 -16.39 -10.28
C GLY A 100 -2.72 -16.20 -10.35
N VAL A 101 -3.21 -15.02 -10.71
CA VAL A 101 -4.65 -14.77 -10.87
C VAL A 101 -5.12 -15.20 -12.27
N LYS A 102 -6.09 -16.10 -12.32
CA LYS A 102 -6.66 -16.58 -13.59
C LYS A 102 -7.63 -15.54 -14.18
N PRO A 103 -7.69 -15.38 -15.52
CA PRO A 103 -8.60 -14.43 -16.18
C PRO A 103 -10.08 -14.60 -15.78
N ALA A 104 -10.50 -15.82 -15.46
CA ALA A 104 -11.87 -16.09 -15.00
C ALA A 104 -12.26 -15.35 -13.70
N TYR A 105 -11.29 -14.93 -12.89
CA TYR A 105 -11.53 -14.19 -11.64
C TYR A 105 -11.56 -12.67 -11.81
N ILE A 106 -11.18 -12.16 -12.97
CA ILE A 106 -11.14 -10.72 -13.28
C ILE A 106 -12.11 -10.30 -14.38
N GLN A 107 -13.20 -11.04 -14.55
CA GLN A 107 -14.24 -10.71 -15.56
C GLN A 107 -14.96 -9.39 -15.25
N ASP A 108 -15.14 -9.09 -13.97
CA ASP A 108 -15.68 -7.84 -13.44
C ASP A 108 -14.64 -7.15 -12.59
N ILE A 109 -14.35 -5.90 -12.90
CA ILE A 109 -13.28 -5.10 -12.26
C ILE A 109 -13.90 -3.81 -11.72
N ASN A 110 -13.53 -3.42 -10.51
CA ASN A 110 -13.79 -2.08 -10.02
C ASN A 110 -12.56 -1.19 -10.23
N VAL A 111 -12.67 -0.21 -11.10
CA VAL A 111 -11.61 0.78 -11.39
C VAL A 111 -11.83 2.00 -10.52
N CYS A 112 -11.22 2.06 -9.34
CA CYS A 112 -11.44 3.13 -8.36
C CYS A 112 -11.06 4.53 -8.88
N GLN A 113 -10.12 4.62 -9.83
CA GLN A 113 -9.66 5.88 -10.39
C GLN A 113 -9.52 5.80 -11.91
N PRO A 114 -10.62 5.92 -12.68
CA PRO A 114 -10.57 5.87 -14.15
C PRO A 114 -9.60 6.88 -14.76
N ALA A 115 -9.56 8.11 -14.23
CA ALA A 115 -8.65 9.16 -14.69
C ALA A 115 -7.17 8.79 -14.51
N PHE A 116 -6.83 8.12 -13.39
CA PHE A 116 -5.47 7.61 -13.17
C PHE A 116 -5.10 6.57 -14.23
N PHE A 117 -5.96 5.59 -14.49
CA PHE A 117 -5.68 4.56 -15.49
C PHE A 117 -5.56 5.14 -16.89
N ALA A 118 -6.44 6.08 -17.26
CA ALA A 118 -6.33 6.78 -18.55
C ALA A 118 -5.06 7.62 -18.67
N GLY A 119 -4.62 8.25 -17.57
CA GLY A 119 -3.36 8.98 -17.52
C GLY A 119 -2.15 8.05 -17.62
N TYR A 120 -2.13 6.97 -16.84
CA TYR A 120 -1.08 5.97 -16.86
C TYR A 120 -0.95 5.29 -18.23
N ASP A 121 -2.07 4.93 -18.86
CA ASP A 121 -2.11 4.33 -20.19
C ASP A 121 -1.42 5.21 -21.23
N ARG A 122 -1.75 6.51 -21.25
CA ARG A 122 -1.07 7.47 -22.12
C ARG A 122 0.41 7.66 -21.78
N LEU A 123 0.74 7.79 -20.49
CA LEU A 123 2.11 7.99 -20.04
C LEU A 123 2.99 6.80 -20.42
N SER A 124 2.52 5.57 -20.23
CA SER A 124 3.29 4.36 -20.55
C SER A 124 3.66 4.27 -22.03
N SER A 125 2.80 4.75 -22.92
CA SER A 125 3.07 4.77 -24.37
C SER A 125 4.02 5.89 -24.81
N MET A 126 4.24 6.91 -23.96
CA MET A 126 5.11 8.06 -24.26
C MET A 126 6.53 7.94 -23.70
N LEU A 127 6.76 6.99 -22.80
CA LEU A 127 8.08 6.79 -22.17
C LEU A 127 9.06 6.20 -23.19
N THR A 128 10.27 6.77 -23.21
CA THR A 128 11.40 6.13 -23.87
C THR A 128 11.87 4.90 -23.10
N ALA A 129 12.58 4.00 -23.74
CA ALA A 129 13.15 2.82 -23.08
C ALA A 129 14.08 3.19 -21.90
N ASP A 130 14.86 4.27 -22.04
CA ASP A 130 15.75 4.73 -20.96
C ASP A 130 14.98 5.30 -19.77
N GLU A 131 13.88 6.02 -19.99
CA GLU A 131 13.02 6.52 -18.93
C GLU A 131 12.29 5.38 -18.20
N LEU A 132 11.75 4.43 -18.95
CA LEU A 132 11.13 3.24 -18.37
C LEU A 132 12.14 2.46 -17.52
N LYS A 133 13.37 2.27 -18.04
CA LYS A 133 14.45 1.63 -17.30
C LYS A 133 14.78 2.37 -16.01
N ALA A 134 14.87 3.70 -16.04
CA ALA A 134 15.15 4.51 -14.85
C ALA A 134 14.06 4.37 -13.79
N ILE A 135 12.79 4.32 -14.19
CA ILE A 135 11.65 4.11 -13.29
C ILE A 135 11.70 2.72 -12.64
N MET A 136 11.98 1.68 -13.44
CA MET A 136 12.11 0.31 -12.93
C MET A 136 13.32 0.16 -12.00
N GLU A 137 14.45 0.76 -12.32
CA GLU A 137 15.64 0.79 -11.47
C GLU A 137 15.33 1.49 -10.14
N TRP A 138 14.59 2.61 -10.17
CA TRP A 138 14.18 3.30 -8.96
C TRP A 138 13.28 2.43 -8.08
N ASP A 139 12.34 1.71 -8.65
CA ASP A 139 11.49 0.79 -7.91
C ASP A 139 12.31 -0.29 -7.18
N VAL A 140 13.29 -0.89 -7.87
CA VAL A 140 14.23 -1.86 -7.27
C VAL A 140 15.06 -1.21 -6.15
N ILE A 141 15.60 0.00 -6.38
CA ILE A 141 16.40 0.76 -5.40
C ILE A 141 15.57 0.99 -4.13
N MET A 142 14.35 1.48 -4.27
CA MET A 142 13.46 1.78 -3.16
C MET A 142 13.15 0.54 -2.30
N HIS A 143 12.83 -0.58 -2.94
CA HIS A 143 12.48 -1.80 -2.24
C HIS A 143 13.68 -2.50 -1.60
N SER A 144 14.88 -2.33 -2.15
CA SER A 144 16.10 -2.99 -1.67
C SER A 144 16.94 -2.15 -0.70
N ALA A 145 16.77 -0.83 -0.65
CA ALA A 145 17.65 0.10 0.08
C ALA A 145 17.86 -0.27 1.57
N SER A 146 16.84 -0.80 2.25
CA SER A 146 16.93 -1.19 3.66
C SER A 146 17.75 -2.46 3.91
N TYR A 147 18.06 -3.23 2.87
CA TYR A 147 18.76 -4.53 2.92
C TYR A 147 20.21 -4.44 2.45
N LEU A 148 20.61 -3.30 1.92
CA LEU A 148 21.93 -3.08 1.31
C LEU A 148 22.94 -2.46 2.30
N SER A 149 24.01 -1.88 1.79
CA SER A 149 25.10 -1.33 2.61
C SER A 149 24.61 -0.27 3.59
N SER A 150 25.40 -0.01 4.64
CA SER A 150 25.09 1.04 5.63
C SER A 150 24.88 2.39 4.97
N GLU A 151 25.70 2.72 3.99
CA GLU A 151 25.69 3.99 3.28
C GLU A 151 24.35 4.21 2.51
N ILE A 152 23.89 3.19 1.78
CA ILE A 152 22.61 3.23 1.06
C ILE A 152 21.45 3.33 2.05
N ARG A 153 21.46 2.52 3.10
CA ARG A 153 20.44 2.54 4.15
C ARG A 153 20.37 3.88 4.87
N GLU A 154 21.51 4.47 5.20
CA GLU A 154 21.58 5.78 5.86
C GLU A 154 21.08 6.89 4.96
N ALA A 155 21.43 6.88 3.66
CA ALA A 155 20.88 7.82 2.68
C ALA A 155 19.36 7.70 2.59
N ASN A 156 18.83 6.48 2.57
CA ASN A 156 17.38 6.24 2.58
C ASN A 156 16.72 6.73 3.88
N PHE A 157 17.34 6.49 5.03
CA PHE A 157 16.84 7.00 6.31
C PHE A 157 16.89 8.52 6.41
N ASP A 158 17.92 9.17 5.88
CA ASP A 158 18.05 10.64 5.87
C ASP A 158 16.84 11.29 5.19
N PHE A 159 16.33 10.71 4.11
CA PHE A 159 15.14 11.23 3.45
C PHE A 159 13.85 10.74 4.13
N PHE A 160 13.55 9.45 4.14
CA PHE A 160 12.25 8.93 4.63
C PHE A 160 12.11 9.00 6.15
N GLY A 161 13.19 8.78 6.88
CA GLY A 161 13.20 8.84 8.34
C GLY A 161 13.25 10.27 8.86
N LYS A 162 14.28 11.02 8.49
CA LYS A 162 14.49 12.37 9.03
C LYS A 162 13.59 13.40 8.33
N THR A 163 13.68 13.52 7.00
CA THR A 163 12.99 14.60 6.28
C THR A 163 11.47 14.38 6.24
N MET A 164 11.00 13.19 5.87
CA MET A 164 9.57 12.91 5.75
C MET A 164 8.87 12.64 7.08
N SER A 165 9.53 11.91 8.00
CA SER A 165 8.90 11.44 9.24
C SER A 165 9.39 12.16 10.51
N GLY A 166 10.35 13.10 10.41
CA GLY A 166 10.86 13.86 11.55
C GLY A 166 11.65 13.03 12.59
N ARG A 167 12.04 11.80 12.25
CA ARG A 167 12.77 10.91 13.17
C ARG A 167 14.21 11.38 13.34
N LYS A 168 14.71 11.38 14.58
CA LYS A 168 16.08 11.82 14.89
C LYS A 168 17.13 10.72 14.64
N ALA A 169 16.76 9.46 14.82
CA ALA A 169 17.65 8.31 14.65
C ALA A 169 16.91 7.10 14.07
N ASP A 170 17.65 6.25 13.37
CA ASP A 170 17.11 4.97 12.88
C ASP A 170 16.94 3.97 14.04
N TYR A 171 16.14 2.94 13.83
CA TYR A 171 15.98 1.88 14.80
C TYR A 171 17.29 1.09 14.97
N PRO A 172 17.60 0.64 16.20
CA PRO A 172 18.76 -0.22 16.45
C PRO A 172 18.63 -1.52 15.66
N LEU A 173 19.76 -2.16 15.37
CA LEU A 173 19.84 -3.35 14.52
C LEU A 173 18.89 -4.46 14.97
N TRP A 174 18.82 -4.74 16.28
CA TRP A 174 17.93 -5.79 16.80
C TRP A 174 16.46 -5.54 16.45
N LYS A 175 15.99 -4.30 16.58
CA LYS A 175 14.59 -3.94 16.26
C LYS A 175 14.31 -4.06 14.78
N ARG A 176 15.24 -3.66 13.92
CA ARG A 176 15.14 -3.82 12.47
C ARG A 176 15.13 -5.29 12.07
N ALA A 177 16.01 -6.10 12.67
CA ALA A 177 16.05 -7.54 12.43
C ALA A 177 14.73 -8.22 12.85
N THR A 178 14.24 -7.91 14.06
CA THR A 178 12.93 -8.45 14.52
C THR A 178 11.80 -8.09 13.57
N THR A 179 11.76 -6.86 13.05
CA THR A 179 10.75 -6.46 12.06
C THR A 179 10.84 -7.29 10.76
N GLN A 180 12.04 -7.69 10.33
CA GLN A 180 12.19 -8.56 9.16
C GLN A 180 11.71 -9.99 9.44
N VAL A 181 12.02 -10.53 10.61
CA VAL A 181 11.49 -11.84 11.05
C VAL A 181 9.95 -11.81 11.11
N GLU A 182 9.39 -10.74 11.67
CA GLU A 182 7.93 -10.54 11.72
C GLU A 182 7.29 -10.52 10.33
N LYS A 183 7.92 -9.85 9.36
CA LYS A 183 7.42 -9.82 7.98
C LYS A 183 7.51 -11.17 7.27
N ALA A 184 8.58 -11.92 7.50
CA ALA A 184 8.84 -13.19 6.82
C ALA A 184 8.13 -14.37 7.51
N MET A 185 8.11 -14.39 8.84
CA MET A 185 7.66 -15.50 9.67
C MET A 185 6.80 -15.03 10.85
N GLY A 186 5.90 -14.07 10.61
CA GLY A 186 5.13 -13.41 11.66
C GLY A 186 4.33 -14.35 12.55
N GLU A 187 3.72 -15.41 12.00
CA GLU A 187 2.99 -16.37 12.82
C GLU A 187 3.90 -17.25 13.69
N ALA A 188 5.09 -17.61 13.22
CA ALA A 188 6.06 -18.34 14.06
C ALA A 188 6.49 -17.49 15.27
N LEU A 189 6.84 -16.22 15.04
CA LEU A 189 7.17 -15.28 16.11
C LEU A 189 5.95 -15.02 17.01
N GLY A 190 4.77 -14.85 16.42
CA GLY A 190 3.50 -14.65 17.11
C GLY A 190 3.14 -15.81 18.05
N LYS A 191 3.40 -17.06 17.64
CA LYS A 191 3.20 -18.24 18.48
C LYS A 191 4.07 -18.17 19.74
N MET A 192 5.36 -17.91 19.60
CA MET A 192 6.28 -17.75 20.72
C MET A 192 5.85 -16.61 21.67
N TYR A 193 5.36 -15.51 21.12
CA TYR A 193 4.84 -14.39 21.90
C TYR A 193 3.58 -14.78 22.67
N CYS A 194 2.62 -15.44 22.03
CA CYS A 194 1.36 -15.83 22.65
C CYS A 194 1.55 -16.84 23.77
N GLU A 195 2.48 -17.79 23.63
CA GLU A 195 2.81 -18.76 24.68
C GLU A 195 3.28 -18.08 25.98
N ARG A 196 3.95 -16.92 25.87
CA ARG A 196 4.48 -16.18 27.03
C ARG A 196 3.57 -15.08 27.55
N PHE A 197 2.89 -14.35 26.67
CA PHE A 197 2.27 -13.08 27.02
C PHE A 197 0.78 -12.99 26.70
N PHE A 198 0.21 -13.95 25.96
CA PHE A 198 -1.20 -13.94 25.60
C PHE A 198 -1.84 -15.33 25.78
N PRO A 199 -2.14 -15.76 27.02
CA PRO A 199 -2.66 -17.09 27.31
C PRO A 199 -4.08 -17.27 26.75
N ALA A 200 -4.49 -18.54 26.57
CA ALA A 200 -5.82 -18.90 26.05
C ALA A 200 -6.98 -18.30 26.85
N SER A 201 -6.82 -18.08 28.16
CA SER A 201 -7.81 -17.40 29.00
C SER A 201 -8.07 -15.95 28.55
N SER A 202 -7.02 -15.22 28.14
CA SER A 202 -7.15 -13.86 27.63
C SER A 202 -7.89 -13.83 26.29
N LYS A 203 -7.59 -14.78 25.39
CA LYS A 203 -8.33 -14.94 24.12
C LYS A 203 -9.81 -15.17 24.39
N LYS A 204 -10.15 -16.13 25.28
CA LYS A 204 -11.53 -16.46 25.65
C LYS A 204 -12.27 -15.26 26.23
N MET A 205 -11.63 -14.49 27.11
CA MET A 205 -12.23 -13.27 27.71
C MET A 205 -12.54 -12.23 26.61
N MET A 206 -11.66 -12.03 25.66
CA MET A 206 -11.87 -11.10 24.55
C MET A 206 -12.94 -11.58 23.57
N GLU A 207 -13.03 -12.88 23.31
CA GLU A 207 -14.10 -13.47 22.51
C GLU A 207 -15.48 -13.29 23.19
N GLU A 208 -15.55 -13.43 24.49
CA GLU A 208 -16.76 -13.16 25.29
C GLU A 208 -17.14 -11.68 25.23
N LEU A 209 -16.16 -10.78 25.39
CA LEU A 209 -16.37 -9.33 25.26
C LEU A 209 -16.98 -8.98 23.89
N VAL A 210 -16.43 -9.51 22.81
CA VAL A 210 -16.94 -9.24 21.45
C VAL A 210 -18.34 -9.81 21.27
N ARG A 211 -18.62 -11.01 21.80
CA ARG A 211 -19.96 -11.58 21.77
C ARG A 211 -20.98 -10.70 22.50
N ASN A 212 -20.61 -10.17 23.65
CA ASN A 212 -21.47 -9.25 24.40
C ASN A 212 -21.72 -7.94 23.67
N LEU A 213 -20.71 -7.43 22.94
CA LEU A 213 -20.86 -6.27 22.05
C LEU A 213 -21.82 -6.56 20.88
N GLN A 214 -21.75 -7.75 20.29
CA GLN A 214 -22.67 -8.17 19.23
C GLN A 214 -24.11 -8.27 19.74
N VAL A 215 -24.33 -8.85 20.93
CA VAL A 215 -25.66 -8.91 21.57
C VAL A 215 -26.21 -7.50 21.84
N SER A 216 -25.36 -6.62 22.37
CA SER A 216 -25.78 -5.23 22.66
C SER A 216 -26.08 -4.46 21.35
N LEU A 217 -25.33 -4.72 20.27
CA LEU A 217 -25.62 -4.11 18.97
C LEU A 217 -26.94 -4.62 18.38
N ALA A 218 -27.24 -5.93 18.51
CA ALA A 218 -28.52 -6.50 18.09
C ALA A 218 -29.69 -5.81 18.81
N GLN A 219 -29.63 -5.67 20.12
CA GLN A 219 -30.67 -4.96 20.91
C GLN A 219 -30.81 -3.49 20.46
N ARG A 220 -29.71 -2.82 20.15
CA ARG A 220 -29.74 -1.43 19.64
C ARG A 220 -30.36 -1.33 18.24
N ILE A 221 -30.14 -2.29 17.36
CA ILE A 221 -30.80 -2.37 16.05
C ILE A 221 -32.32 -2.49 16.24
N ASP A 222 -32.77 -3.39 17.13
CA ASP A 222 -34.21 -3.60 17.42
C ASP A 222 -34.88 -2.34 17.97
N ALA A 223 -34.18 -1.60 18.83
CA ALA A 223 -34.67 -0.38 19.44
C ALA A 223 -34.73 0.84 18.50
N GLN A 224 -34.17 0.79 17.28
CA GLN A 224 -34.19 1.95 16.37
C GLN A 224 -35.59 2.22 15.81
N THR A 225 -36.07 3.44 15.97
CA THR A 225 -37.40 3.86 15.49
C THR A 225 -37.42 4.33 14.04
N TRP A 226 -36.24 4.70 13.48
CA TRP A 226 -36.11 5.17 12.11
C TRP A 226 -35.89 4.06 11.09
N MET A 227 -35.57 2.85 11.54
CA MET A 227 -35.37 1.68 10.67
C MET A 227 -36.69 0.95 10.43
N SER A 228 -36.97 0.60 9.16
CA SER A 228 -38.07 -0.33 8.83
C SER A 228 -37.72 -1.76 9.29
N ASP A 229 -38.72 -2.61 9.43
CA ASP A 229 -38.54 -4.01 9.83
C ASP A 229 -37.64 -4.78 8.85
N SER A 230 -37.76 -4.52 7.55
CA SER A 230 -36.90 -5.11 6.54
C SER A 230 -35.44 -4.64 6.67
N THR A 231 -35.23 -3.37 7.03
CA THR A 231 -33.88 -2.83 7.27
C THR A 231 -33.26 -3.45 8.51
N LYS A 232 -34.04 -3.60 9.62
CA LYS A 232 -33.58 -4.29 10.84
C LYS A 232 -33.19 -5.74 10.54
N ALA A 233 -34.03 -6.48 9.79
CA ALA A 233 -33.75 -7.86 9.40
C ALA A 233 -32.43 -7.97 8.58
N ASN A 234 -32.17 -7.02 7.67
CA ASN A 234 -30.93 -6.99 6.92
C ASN A 234 -29.72 -6.60 7.78
N ALA A 235 -29.89 -5.71 8.76
CA ALA A 235 -28.85 -5.36 9.71
C ALA A 235 -28.47 -6.57 10.60
N HIS A 236 -29.43 -7.36 11.08
CA HIS A 236 -29.18 -8.61 11.79
C HIS A 236 -28.44 -9.63 10.92
N LYS A 237 -28.88 -9.85 9.66
CA LYS A 237 -28.17 -10.73 8.72
C LYS A 237 -26.71 -10.29 8.50
N LYS A 238 -26.45 -8.98 8.50
CA LYS A 238 -25.08 -8.45 8.43
C LYS A 238 -24.31 -8.72 9.71
N LEU A 239 -24.91 -8.53 10.87
CA LEU A 239 -24.30 -8.80 12.17
C LEU A 239 -23.94 -10.28 12.34
N ASP A 240 -24.81 -11.20 11.94
CA ASP A 240 -24.58 -12.64 12.00
C ASP A 240 -23.41 -13.12 11.11
N LYS A 241 -23.06 -12.33 10.07
CA LYS A 241 -21.94 -12.62 9.18
C LYS A 241 -20.60 -12.05 9.64
N PHE A 242 -20.56 -11.39 10.80
CA PHE A 242 -19.29 -10.90 11.34
C PHE A 242 -18.39 -12.07 11.73
N TYR A 243 -17.24 -12.14 11.07
CA TYR A 243 -16.20 -13.08 11.43
C TYR A 243 -15.21 -12.42 12.39
N VAL A 244 -15.09 -12.99 13.58
CA VAL A 244 -14.28 -12.44 14.67
C VAL A 244 -12.89 -13.08 14.66
N LYS A 245 -11.84 -12.26 14.64
CA LYS A 245 -10.44 -12.68 14.76
C LYS A 245 -9.81 -12.00 15.96
N ILE A 246 -9.41 -12.78 16.96
CA ILE A 246 -8.85 -12.25 18.22
C ILE A 246 -7.56 -12.97 18.57
N GLY A 247 -6.53 -12.18 18.90
CA GLY A 247 -5.25 -12.64 19.40
C GLY A 247 -4.44 -13.39 18.34
N TYR A 248 -4.74 -14.66 18.14
CA TYR A 248 -4.00 -15.54 17.24
C TYR A 248 -4.95 -16.50 16.48
N PRO A 249 -4.50 -17.06 15.33
CA PRO A 249 -5.34 -17.94 14.50
C PRO A 249 -5.61 -19.27 15.19
N GLU A 250 -6.74 -19.92 14.82
CA GLU A 250 -7.07 -21.28 15.28
C GLU A 250 -6.02 -22.31 14.82
N LYS A 251 -5.53 -22.12 13.62
CA LYS A 251 -4.48 -22.96 13.01
C LYS A 251 -3.32 -22.07 12.61
N TRP A 252 -2.17 -22.30 13.22
CA TRP A 252 -0.92 -21.66 12.87
C TRP A 252 -0.37 -22.13 11.52
N THR A 253 0.31 -21.23 10.82
CA THR A 253 1.07 -21.62 9.62
C THR A 253 2.17 -22.61 9.99
N ASP A 254 2.25 -23.69 9.22
CA ASP A 254 3.29 -24.70 9.39
C ASP A 254 4.57 -24.26 8.64
N TYR A 255 5.64 -24.10 9.39
CA TYR A 255 6.97 -23.75 8.90
C TYR A 255 7.95 -24.93 8.91
N SER A 256 7.47 -26.17 9.10
CA SER A 256 8.33 -27.36 9.22
C SER A 256 9.11 -27.69 7.95
N ASN A 257 8.75 -27.09 6.81
CA ASN A 257 9.42 -27.30 5.52
C ASN A 257 10.47 -26.22 5.18
N LEU A 258 10.79 -25.33 6.13
CA LEU A 258 11.81 -24.30 5.97
C LEU A 258 13.15 -24.75 6.52
#